data_786125ba4db037bf68c7dbb36365275f
#
_entry.id   786125ba4db037bf68c7dbb36365275f
#
_cell.length_a   1.000
_cell.length_b   1.000
_cell.length_c   1.000
_cell.angle_alpha   90.00
_cell.angle_beta   90.00
_cell.angle_gamma   90.00
#
_symmetry.space_group_name_H-M   'P 1'
#
loop_
_entity.id
_entity.type
_entity.pdbx_description
1 polymer ?
#
loop_
_entity_poly.entity_id
_entity_poly.type
_entity_poly.pdbx_seq_one_letter_code
_entity_poly.pdbx_strand_id
1 'polypeptide(L)'
;MHFSRIVSGLACSIILNISVSNANAAQVENYTQYLPDGANLALMVQKIGASTPAIDYHAQQMALPASTQKVLTALAALLQLGPDFRFNTTLESHGTITDGVLRGNLIARFGGDPTLTRQQLRNMVATLRKAGVKQIAGDVVIDTSVFASHDKAPGWPWNDMTQCFSAPPAAAIVDRNCFSVSLYSAPNPGDTAFIRVASYYPVQMFSEVRTLAKGSPDAQYCELDVVPGELNRFTLT
;
A
#
# COMPACT_ATOMS: atom_id res chain seq x y z
N MET A 1 27.71 21.44 -69.63
CA MET A 1 26.28 21.79 -69.49
C MET A 1 25.58 20.72 -68.71
N HIS A 2 24.82 21.09 -67.72
CA HIS A 2 24.02 20.28 -66.73
C HIS A 2 24.75 19.85 -65.43
N PHE A 3 24.99 20.83 -64.57
CA PHE A 3 25.08 20.64 -63.16
C PHE A 3 24.15 21.69 -62.47
N SER A 4 22.90 21.35 -62.30
CA SER A 4 22.00 22.16 -61.53
C SER A 4 20.65 21.47 -61.42
N ARG A 5 20.46 20.56 -60.44
CA ARG A 5 19.11 20.11 -59.95
C ARG A 5 19.12 19.07 -58.83
N ILE A 6 20.15 18.99 -57.98
CA ILE A 6 20.14 17.99 -56.86
C ILE A 6 20.20 18.65 -55.46
N VAL A 7 20.16 19.97 -55.34
CA VAL A 7 20.32 20.63 -54.00
C VAL A 7 18.99 21.00 -53.35
N SER A 8 17.86 20.97 -54.05
CA SER A 8 16.57 21.45 -53.52
C SER A 8 15.73 20.41 -52.76
N GLY A 9 16.10 19.11 -52.78
CA GLY A 9 15.30 18.06 -52.11
C GLY A 9 15.68 17.72 -50.67
N LEU A 10 16.93 18.02 -50.27
CA LEU A 10 17.40 17.64 -48.93
C LEU A 10 17.11 18.66 -47.85
N ALA A 11 16.94 19.94 -48.19
CA ALA A 11 16.66 20.99 -47.20
C ALA A 11 15.24 20.98 -46.66
N CYS A 12 14.26 20.45 -47.44
CA CYS A 12 12.86 20.44 -47.02
C CYS A 12 12.53 19.30 -46.02
N SER A 13 13.28 18.19 -46.03
CA SER A 13 13.05 17.05 -45.13
C SER A 13 13.62 17.27 -43.73
N ILE A 14 14.66 18.08 -43.60
CA ILE A 14 15.28 18.38 -42.29
C ILE A 14 14.44 19.41 -41.51
N ILE A 15 13.80 20.36 -42.20
CA ILE A 15 12.97 21.40 -41.55
C ILE A 15 11.66 20.82 -41.02
N LEU A 16 11.11 19.77 -41.66
CA LEU A 16 9.86 19.16 -41.21
C LEU A 16 10.02 18.33 -39.93
N ASN A 17 11.18 17.72 -39.69
CA ASN A 17 11.44 16.94 -38.47
C ASN A 17 11.74 17.82 -37.24
N ILE A 18 12.28 19.02 -37.43
CA ILE A 18 12.53 19.97 -36.30
C ILE A 18 11.22 20.60 -35.83
N SER A 19 10.23 20.75 -36.70
CA SER A 19 8.94 21.37 -36.39
C SER A 19 8.05 20.49 -35.48
N VAL A 20 8.14 19.16 -35.62
CA VAL A 20 7.29 18.23 -34.82
C VAL A 20 7.79 18.09 -33.38
N SER A 21 9.11 18.10 -33.17
CA SER A 21 9.71 18.01 -31.84
C SER A 21 9.44 19.27 -31.00
N ASN A 22 9.46 20.46 -31.65
CA ASN A 22 9.22 21.73 -30.93
C ASN A 22 7.74 21.95 -30.57
N ALA A 23 6.80 21.42 -31.37
CA ALA A 23 5.38 21.56 -31.08
C ALA A 23 4.97 20.78 -29.83
N ASN A 24 5.54 19.60 -29.60
CA ASN A 24 5.25 18.78 -28.43
C ASN A 24 5.85 19.37 -27.14
N ALA A 25 7.06 19.89 -27.18
CA ALA A 25 7.68 20.56 -26.03
C ALA A 25 6.92 21.83 -25.63
N ALA A 26 6.56 22.68 -26.59
CA ALA A 26 5.78 23.89 -26.33
C ALA A 26 4.37 23.59 -25.77
N GLN A 27 3.78 22.43 -26.12
CA GLN A 27 2.50 22.03 -25.56
C GLN A 27 2.61 21.62 -24.09
N VAL A 28 3.72 21.00 -23.67
CA VAL A 28 3.95 20.60 -22.27
C VAL A 28 4.33 21.82 -21.42
N GLU A 29 5.10 22.77 -21.94
CA GLU A 29 5.45 24.01 -21.26
C GLU A 29 4.23 24.80 -20.79
N ASN A 30 3.12 24.73 -21.53
CA ASN A 30 1.87 25.35 -21.11
C ASN A 30 1.29 24.77 -19.80
N TYR A 31 1.64 23.54 -19.44
CA TYR A 31 1.19 22.92 -18.20
C TYR A 31 2.18 23.11 -17.04
N THR A 32 3.46 23.35 -17.33
CA THR A 32 4.48 23.54 -16.28
C THR A 32 4.23 24.79 -15.45
N GLN A 33 3.55 25.82 -16.00
CA GLN A 33 3.17 27.04 -15.28
C GLN A 33 2.22 26.80 -14.09
N TYR A 34 1.57 25.61 -14.03
CA TYR A 34 0.68 25.24 -12.94
C TYR A 34 1.38 24.40 -11.86
N LEU A 35 2.64 24.08 -12.06
CA LEU A 35 3.41 23.34 -11.07
C LEU A 35 3.91 24.27 -9.96
N PRO A 36 4.02 23.78 -8.72
CA PRO A 36 4.67 24.52 -7.65
C PRO A 36 6.12 24.91 -8.01
N ASP A 37 6.59 26.01 -7.46
CA ASP A 37 7.98 26.44 -7.64
C ASP A 37 8.95 25.35 -7.20
N GLY A 38 9.95 25.07 -8.05
CA GLY A 38 10.94 24.03 -7.81
C GLY A 38 10.50 22.61 -8.15
N ALA A 39 9.27 22.41 -8.63
CA ALA A 39 8.83 21.10 -9.09
C ALA A 39 9.53 20.70 -10.40
N ASN A 40 9.89 19.41 -10.48
CA ASN A 40 10.43 18.82 -11.70
C ASN A 40 9.37 17.97 -12.38
N LEU A 41 9.23 18.10 -13.70
CA LEU A 41 8.34 17.29 -14.51
C LEU A 41 9.13 16.45 -15.49
N ALA A 42 8.92 15.15 -15.48
CA ALA A 42 9.29 14.23 -16.53
C ALA A 42 8.01 13.55 -17.07
N LEU A 43 7.75 13.67 -18.35
CA LEU A 43 6.51 13.17 -18.95
C LEU A 43 6.80 12.43 -20.25
N MET A 44 6.29 11.21 -20.36
CA MET A 44 6.26 10.45 -21.61
C MET A 44 4.84 9.96 -21.86
N VAL A 45 4.34 10.19 -23.05
CA VAL A 45 3.07 9.62 -23.53
C VAL A 45 3.33 8.82 -24.78
N GLN A 46 3.07 7.53 -24.72
CA GLN A 46 3.30 6.61 -25.82
C GLN A 46 2.08 5.72 -26.04
N LYS A 47 1.65 5.59 -27.29
CA LYS A 47 0.61 4.62 -27.66
C LYS A 47 1.18 3.21 -27.55
N ILE A 48 0.38 2.29 -27.01
CA ILE A 48 0.77 0.88 -26.95
C ILE A 48 1.09 0.36 -28.36
N GLY A 49 2.28 -0.25 -28.50
CA GLY A 49 2.80 -0.75 -29.77
C GLY A 49 3.47 0.28 -30.66
N ALA A 50 3.49 1.56 -30.32
CA ALA A 50 4.26 2.56 -31.05
C ALA A 50 5.75 2.47 -30.69
N SER A 51 6.62 2.74 -31.69
CA SER A 51 8.08 2.78 -31.48
C SER A 51 8.58 4.12 -30.93
N THR A 52 7.77 5.18 -31.09
CA THR A 52 8.11 6.53 -30.64
C THR A 52 7.03 7.11 -29.77
N PRO A 53 7.38 7.86 -28.71
CA PRO A 53 6.41 8.55 -27.88
C PRO A 53 5.72 9.69 -28.65
N ALA A 54 4.47 9.94 -28.34
CA ALA A 54 3.73 11.10 -28.80
C ALA A 54 4.16 12.37 -28.04
N ILE A 55 4.52 12.24 -26.76
CA ILE A 55 5.12 13.29 -25.95
C ILE A 55 6.35 12.71 -25.27
N ASP A 56 7.46 13.38 -25.38
CA ASP A 56 8.71 13.12 -24.67
C ASP A 56 9.21 14.45 -24.09
N TYR A 57 9.00 14.65 -22.81
CA TYR A 57 9.45 15.84 -22.09
C TYR A 57 10.27 15.38 -20.88
N HIS A 58 11.57 15.53 -20.96
CA HIS A 58 12.53 15.08 -19.94
C HIS A 58 12.32 13.60 -19.51
N ALA A 59 11.82 12.74 -20.38
CA ALA A 59 11.46 11.36 -20.04
C ALA A 59 12.63 10.49 -19.57
N GLN A 60 13.86 10.91 -19.88
CA GLN A 60 15.09 10.26 -19.41
C GLN A 60 15.61 10.82 -18.09
N GLN A 61 14.93 11.82 -17.51
CA GLN A 61 15.33 12.38 -16.24
C GLN A 61 15.03 11.40 -15.09
N MET A 62 15.99 11.24 -14.18
CA MET A 62 15.79 10.47 -12.97
C MET A 62 14.78 11.15 -12.06
N ALA A 63 13.78 10.40 -11.63
CA ALA A 63 12.75 10.87 -10.71
C ALA A 63 12.49 9.80 -9.63
N LEU A 64 11.99 10.24 -8.48
CA LEU A 64 11.55 9.32 -7.43
C LEU A 64 10.22 8.68 -7.84
N PRO A 65 10.16 7.35 -8.03
CA PRO A 65 8.97 6.70 -8.53
C PRO A 65 7.84 6.62 -7.51
N ALA A 66 8.15 6.73 -6.21
CA ALA A 66 7.20 6.52 -5.12
C ALA A 66 6.35 5.24 -5.39
N SER A 67 5.03 5.31 -5.17
CA SER A 67 4.12 4.17 -5.38
C SER A 67 3.96 3.72 -6.83
N THR A 68 4.43 4.49 -7.82
CA THR A 68 4.41 4.02 -9.22
C THR A 68 5.30 2.81 -9.45
N GLN A 69 6.32 2.60 -8.60
CA GLN A 69 7.13 1.39 -8.62
C GLN A 69 6.31 0.10 -8.41
N LYS A 70 5.15 0.18 -7.77
CA LYS A 70 4.24 -0.97 -7.58
C LYS A 70 3.78 -1.57 -8.92
N VAL A 71 3.76 -0.79 -10.00
CA VAL A 71 3.45 -1.29 -11.35
C VAL A 71 4.48 -2.34 -11.79
N LEU A 72 5.77 -2.10 -11.53
CA LEU A 72 6.84 -3.06 -11.84
C LEU A 72 6.73 -4.30 -10.95
N THR A 73 6.45 -4.13 -9.67
CA THR A 73 6.23 -5.25 -8.74
C THR A 73 5.03 -6.10 -9.16
N ALA A 74 3.92 -5.47 -9.56
CA ALA A 74 2.73 -6.17 -10.05
C ALA A 74 3.02 -6.93 -11.36
N LEU A 75 3.77 -6.31 -12.28
CA LEU A 75 4.20 -6.97 -13.52
C LEU A 75 5.06 -8.19 -13.22
N ALA A 76 6.07 -8.06 -12.37
CA ALA A 76 6.94 -9.16 -11.97
C ALA A 76 6.14 -10.31 -11.32
N ALA A 77 5.22 -9.99 -10.43
CA ALA A 77 4.34 -10.96 -9.79
C ALA A 77 3.46 -11.68 -10.83
N LEU A 78 2.86 -10.95 -11.77
CA LEU A 78 2.03 -11.54 -12.82
C LEU A 78 2.83 -12.47 -13.73
N LEU A 79 4.04 -12.07 -14.12
CA LEU A 79 4.92 -12.88 -14.97
C LEU A 79 5.43 -14.14 -14.26
N GLN A 80 5.73 -14.03 -12.95
CA GLN A 80 6.30 -15.13 -12.17
C GLN A 80 5.24 -16.10 -11.66
N LEU A 81 4.11 -15.60 -11.20
CA LEU A 81 3.07 -16.39 -10.53
C LEU A 81 1.89 -16.74 -11.45
N GLY A 82 1.70 -15.96 -12.52
CA GLY A 82 0.56 -16.07 -13.44
C GLY A 82 -0.73 -15.43 -12.90
N PRO A 83 -1.74 -15.27 -13.79
CA PRO A 83 -3.00 -14.60 -13.44
C PRO A 83 -3.90 -15.43 -12.51
N ASP A 84 -3.68 -16.74 -12.44
CA ASP A 84 -4.51 -17.66 -11.64
C ASP A 84 -3.95 -17.94 -10.25
N PHE A 85 -2.84 -17.29 -9.89
CA PHE A 85 -2.25 -17.44 -8.56
C PHE A 85 -3.26 -17.12 -7.46
N ARG A 86 -3.27 -17.93 -6.40
CA ARG A 86 -4.11 -17.73 -5.20
C ARG A 86 -3.27 -17.95 -3.96
N PHE A 87 -3.46 -17.06 -2.99
CA PHE A 87 -2.95 -17.29 -1.65
C PHE A 87 -3.73 -18.40 -0.96
N ASN A 88 -3.04 -19.20 -0.17
CA ASN A 88 -3.67 -20.27 0.62
C ASN A 88 -3.41 -20.05 2.10
N THR A 89 -4.48 -20.13 2.88
CA THR A 89 -4.42 -20.24 4.35
C THR A 89 -5.15 -21.50 4.73
N THR A 90 -4.48 -22.38 5.49
CA THR A 90 -5.01 -23.70 5.85
C THR A 90 -5.00 -23.91 7.36
N LEU A 91 -5.91 -24.77 7.82
CA LEU A 91 -5.90 -25.34 9.17
C LEU A 91 -5.59 -26.82 9.04
N GLU A 92 -4.50 -27.25 9.61
CA GLU A 92 -3.94 -28.60 9.46
C GLU A 92 -3.72 -29.25 10.83
N SER A 93 -3.79 -30.57 10.89
CA SER A 93 -3.39 -31.33 12.06
C SER A 93 -2.97 -32.74 11.67
N HIS A 94 -2.00 -33.32 12.37
CA HIS A 94 -1.64 -34.73 12.32
C HIS A 94 -2.33 -35.52 13.44
N GLY A 95 -3.12 -34.85 14.30
CA GLY A 95 -3.84 -35.49 15.41
C GLY A 95 -5.13 -36.18 14.96
N THR A 96 -5.64 -37.06 15.81
CA THR A 96 -6.93 -37.73 15.64
C THR A 96 -8.02 -36.98 16.43
N ILE A 97 -9.26 -37.02 15.92
CA ILE A 97 -10.41 -36.49 16.63
C ILE A 97 -11.11 -37.66 17.33
N THR A 98 -11.18 -37.62 18.68
CA THR A 98 -11.86 -38.62 19.49
C THR A 98 -12.77 -37.88 20.49
N ASP A 99 -14.04 -38.20 20.51
CA ASP A 99 -15.07 -37.60 21.40
C ASP A 99 -15.12 -36.07 21.32
N GLY A 100 -14.83 -35.50 20.15
CA GLY A 100 -14.78 -34.07 19.93
C GLY A 100 -13.48 -33.38 20.36
N VAL A 101 -12.49 -34.17 20.79
CA VAL A 101 -11.16 -33.67 21.15
C VAL A 101 -10.16 -33.98 20.03
N LEU A 102 -9.55 -32.95 19.49
CA LEU A 102 -8.40 -33.09 18.59
C LEU A 102 -7.16 -33.40 19.46
N ARG A 103 -6.65 -34.63 19.37
CA ARG A 103 -5.44 -35.08 20.08
C ARG A 103 -4.20 -34.80 19.23
N GLY A 104 -3.66 -33.60 19.39
CA GLY A 104 -2.52 -33.06 18.65
C GLY A 104 -2.62 -31.57 18.47
N ASN A 105 -1.65 -30.99 17.80
CA ASN A 105 -1.61 -29.57 17.52
C ASN A 105 -2.53 -29.20 16.34
N LEU A 106 -3.14 -28.02 16.43
CA LEU A 106 -3.76 -27.36 15.29
C LEU A 106 -2.75 -26.38 14.68
N ILE A 107 -2.39 -26.58 13.43
CA ILE A 107 -1.46 -25.72 12.70
C ILE A 107 -2.29 -24.81 11.79
N ALA A 108 -2.22 -23.49 12.02
CA ALA A 108 -2.74 -22.49 11.11
C ALA A 108 -1.58 -21.99 10.23
N ARG A 109 -1.53 -22.48 8.99
CA ARG A 109 -0.51 -22.09 8.01
C ARG A 109 -1.00 -20.93 7.18
N PHE A 110 -0.30 -19.82 7.25
CA PHE A 110 -0.62 -18.59 6.54
C PHE A 110 0.26 -18.42 5.31
N GLY A 111 -0.36 -18.07 4.18
CA GLY A 111 0.31 -17.86 2.90
C GLY A 111 0.64 -16.40 2.58
N GLY A 112 0.49 -15.48 3.51
CA GLY A 112 0.76 -14.05 3.26
C GLY A 112 -0.33 -13.34 2.48
N ASP A 113 -1.58 -13.79 2.56
CA ASP A 113 -2.72 -13.16 1.88
C ASP A 113 -3.08 -11.82 2.54
N PRO A 114 -2.82 -10.67 1.90
CA PRO A 114 -3.14 -9.35 2.46
C PRO A 114 -4.64 -9.07 2.46
N THR A 115 -5.44 -9.91 1.82
CA THR A 115 -6.90 -9.76 1.73
C THR A 115 -7.66 -10.62 2.72
N LEU A 116 -6.97 -11.48 3.49
CA LEU A 116 -7.59 -12.34 4.50
C LEU A 116 -8.25 -11.50 5.58
N THR A 117 -9.55 -11.68 5.74
CA THR A 117 -10.34 -10.99 6.76
C THR A 117 -10.54 -11.86 8.00
N ARG A 118 -10.77 -11.20 9.13
CA ARG A 118 -11.18 -11.89 10.35
C ARG A 118 -12.45 -12.73 10.15
N GLN A 119 -13.38 -12.28 9.31
CA GLN A 119 -14.59 -13.05 9.05
C GLN A 119 -14.28 -14.36 8.32
N GLN A 120 -13.36 -14.33 7.36
CA GLN A 120 -12.90 -15.55 6.67
C GLN A 120 -12.20 -16.50 7.65
N LEU A 121 -11.33 -15.96 8.52
CA LEU A 121 -10.68 -16.78 9.55
C LEU A 121 -11.69 -17.41 10.52
N ARG A 122 -12.72 -16.67 10.95
CA ARG A 122 -13.83 -17.22 11.75
C ARG A 122 -14.57 -18.34 11.03
N ASN A 123 -14.81 -18.17 9.73
CA ASN A 123 -15.45 -19.20 8.92
C ASN A 123 -14.57 -20.47 8.84
N MET A 124 -13.26 -20.30 8.70
CA MET A 124 -12.32 -21.44 8.74
C MET A 124 -12.38 -22.17 10.10
N VAL A 125 -12.35 -21.44 11.22
CA VAL A 125 -12.50 -22.03 12.55
C VAL A 125 -13.87 -22.72 12.70
N ALA A 126 -14.92 -22.17 12.11
CA ALA A 126 -16.23 -22.81 12.14
C ALA A 126 -16.25 -24.17 11.39
N THR A 127 -15.39 -24.37 10.37
CA THR A 127 -15.28 -25.67 9.71
C THR A 127 -14.73 -26.75 10.64
N LEU A 128 -13.82 -26.42 11.56
CA LEU A 128 -13.33 -27.36 12.59
C LEU A 128 -14.47 -27.84 13.50
N ARG A 129 -15.36 -26.92 13.91
CA ARG A 129 -16.53 -27.28 14.70
C ARG A 129 -17.47 -28.20 13.94
N LYS A 130 -17.67 -27.96 12.64
CA LYS A 130 -18.47 -28.83 11.77
C LYS A 130 -17.83 -30.20 11.58
N ALA A 131 -16.49 -30.28 11.59
CA ALA A 131 -15.75 -31.53 11.59
C ALA A 131 -15.76 -32.28 12.95
N GLY A 132 -16.47 -31.73 13.94
CA GLY A 132 -16.65 -32.35 15.25
C GLY A 132 -15.62 -31.94 16.30
N VAL A 133 -14.69 -31.02 16.00
CA VAL A 133 -13.70 -30.53 16.97
C VAL A 133 -14.33 -29.54 17.92
N LYS A 134 -14.38 -29.89 19.21
CA LYS A 134 -14.85 -29.08 20.33
C LYS A 134 -13.70 -28.56 21.20
N GLN A 135 -12.62 -29.30 21.24
CA GLN A 135 -11.43 -29.03 22.04
C GLN A 135 -10.17 -29.43 21.30
N ILE A 136 -9.09 -28.71 21.50
CA ILE A 136 -7.74 -29.01 21.03
C ILE A 136 -6.93 -29.38 22.28
N ALA A 137 -6.36 -30.61 22.33
CA ALA A 137 -5.55 -31.06 23.45
C ALA A 137 -4.07 -30.73 23.32
N GLY A 138 -3.64 -30.25 22.14
CA GLY A 138 -2.30 -29.71 21.89
C GLY A 138 -2.29 -28.22 21.75
N ASP A 139 -1.25 -27.70 21.11
CA ASP A 139 -1.04 -26.28 20.85
C ASP A 139 -1.78 -25.81 19.60
N VAL A 140 -2.04 -24.51 19.54
CA VAL A 140 -2.41 -23.81 18.31
C VAL A 140 -1.14 -23.13 17.78
N VAL A 141 -0.61 -23.65 16.68
CA VAL A 141 0.63 -23.18 16.07
C VAL A 141 0.30 -22.27 14.91
N ILE A 142 0.85 -21.07 14.89
CA ILE A 142 0.79 -20.15 13.75
C ILE A 142 2.05 -20.35 12.92
N ASP A 143 1.90 -20.94 11.74
CA ASP A 143 3.01 -21.16 10.81
C ASP A 143 3.11 -19.96 9.86
N THR A 144 4.21 -19.22 10.00
CA THR A 144 4.57 -18.05 9.18
C THR A 144 5.85 -18.29 8.37
N SER A 145 6.28 -19.52 8.23
CA SER A 145 7.58 -19.91 7.66
C SER A 145 7.76 -19.52 6.17
N VAL A 146 6.67 -19.18 5.50
CA VAL A 146 6.71 -18.75 4.09
C VAL A 146 7.38 -17.37 3.90
N PHE A 147 7.46 -16.57 4.95
CA PHE A 147 8.18 -15.29 4.94
C PHE A 147 9.36 -15.35 5.92
N ALA A 148 10.53 -14.98 5.40
CA ALA A 148 11.78 -14.90 6.18
C ALA A 148 12.42 -13.53 5.95
N SER A 149 11.72 -12.44 6.26
CA SER A 149 12.24 -11.10 6.01
C SER A 149 11.98 -10.14 7.17
N HIS A 150 12.53 -8.94 7.04
CA HIS A 150 12.29 -7.86 8.01
C HIS A 150 10.83 -7.42 7.97
N ASP A 151 10.28 -7.10 9.12
CA ASP A 151 8.92 -6.63 9.31
C ASP A 151 8.71 -5.16 8.88
N LYS A 152 9.81 -4.45 8.54
CA LYS A 152 9.79 -3.06 8.10
C LYS A 152 10.74 -2.85 6.95
N ALA A 153 10.28 -2.11 5.93
CA ALA A 153 11.14 -1.75 4.81
C ALA A 153 12.18 -0.69 5.25
N PRO A 154 13.44 -0.83 4.82
CA PRO A 154 14.43 0.23 5.01
C PRO A 154 14.00 1.53 4.35
N GLY A 155 14.21 2.66 5.03
CA GLY A 155 13.95 3.99 4.48
C GLY A 155 12.50 4.49 4.63
N TRP A 156 11.64 3.78 5.35
CA TRP A 156 10.34 4.35 5.73
C TRP A 156 10.54 5.53 6.70
N PRO A 157 9.93 6.70 6.41
CA PRO A 157 9.94 7.83 7.33
C PRO A 157 9.28 7.49 8.66
N TRP A 158 9.74 8.12 9.74
CA TRP A 158 9.19 7.87 11.07
C TRP A 158 7.68 8.15 11.15
N ASN A 159 7.22 9.23 10.55
CA ASN A 159 5.82 9.63 10.52
C ASN A 159 4.92 8.69 9.70
N ASP A 160 5.50 7.84 8.83
CA ASP A 160 4.74 6.84 8.09
C ASP A 160 4.55 5.53 8.88
N MET A 161 5.30 5.33 9.97
CA MET A 161 5.36 4.05 10.70
C MET A 161 4.03 3.60 11.31
N THR A 162 3.10 4.52 11.52
CA THR A 162 1.77 4.25 12.07
C THR A 162 0.67 4.24 11.01
N GLN A 163 1.04 4.50 9.76
CA GLN A 163 0.10 4.44 8.66
C GLN A 163 -0.19 2.98 8.26
N CYS A 164 -1.42 2.73 7.80
CA CYS A 164 -1.85 1.39 7.41
C CYS A 164 -1.00 0.76 6.28
N PHE A 165 -0.45 1.57 5.38
CA PHE A 165 0.42 1.09 4.31
C PHE A 165 1.82 0.68 4.81
N SER A 166 2.18 1.05 6.04
CA SER A 166 3.43 0.66 6.71
C SER A 166 3.21 -0.47 7.72
N ALA A 167 2.04 -1.10 7.73
CA ALA A 167 1.82 -2.29 8.54
C ALA A 167 2.85 -3.36 8.18
N PRO A 168 3.43 -4.06 9.17
CA PRO A 168 4.46 -5.06 8.94
C PRO A 168 4.00 -6.14 7.94
N PRO A 169 4.77 -6.39 6.85
CA PRO A 169 4.52 -7.52 5.99
C PRO A 169 4.82 -8.80 6.75
N ALA A 170 3.85 -9.69 6.84
CA ALA A 170 3.98 -10.96 7.52
C ALA A 170 3.21 -12.04 6.76
N ALA A 171 3.54 -13.30 6.97
CA ALA A 171 2.75 -14.39 6.42
C ALA A 171 1.36 -14.45 7.07
N ALA A 172 1.27 -14.24 8.39
CA ALA A 172 0.01 -14.16 9.11
C ALA A 172 -0.52 -12.72 9.10
N ILE A 173 -1.30 -12.37 8.08
CA ILE A 173 -1.98 -11.10 7.93
C ILE A 173 -3.48 -11.31 8.09
N VAL A 174 -4.12 -10.48 8.89
CA VAL A 174 -5.59 -10.44 9.03
C VAL A 174 -6.04 -8.97 9.02
N ASP A 175 -7.07 -8.66 8.24
CA ASP A 175 -7.57 -7.29 8.06
C ASP A 175 -6.43 -6.29 7.73
N ARG A 176 -5.45 -6.73 6.88
CA ARG A 176 -4.26 -5.97 6.47
C ARG A 176 -3.30 -5.58 7.61
N ASN A 177 -3.39 -6.23 8.76
CA ASN A 177 -2.70 -5.84 10.00
C ASN A 177 -2.96 -4.38 10.42
N CYS A 178 -4.15 -3.87 10.07
CA CYS A 178 -4.58 -2.52 10.36
C CYS A 178 -5.77 -2.50 11.30
N PHE A 179 -5.94 -1.42 12.00
CA PHE A 179 -7.12 -1.16 12.82
C PHE A 179 -7.62 0.26 12.59
N SER A 180 -8.90 0.49 12.91
CA SER A 180 -9.52 1.80 12.80
C SER A 180 -9.81 2.36 14.19
N VAL A 181 -9.56 3.66 14.33
CA VAL A 181 -9.85 4.44 15.52
C VAL A 181 -10.88 5.50 15.16
N SER A 182 -11.90 5.67 16.01
CA SER A 182 -12.82 6.80 15.90
C SER A 182 -12.49 7.82 17.01
N LEU A 183 -12.29 9.06 16.60
CA LEU A 183 -12.05 10.20 17.48
C LEU A 183 -13.34 11.00 17.63
N TYR A 184 -13.68 11.38 18.86
CA TYR A 184 -14.85 12.19 19.18
C TYR A 184 -14.43 13.36 20.07
N SER A 185 -14.97 14.54 19.79
CA SER A 185 -14.76 15.71 20.64
C SER A 185 -15.35 15.48 22.03
N ALA A 186 -14.70 16.03 23.05
CA ALA A 186 -15.26 16.14 24.39
C ALA A 186 -16.34 17.25 24.44
N PRO A 187 -17.22 17.25 25.46
CA PRO A 187 -18.26 18.27 25.61
C PRO A 187 -17.72 19.69 25.73
N ASN A 188 -16.58 19.88 26.41
CA ASN A 188 -16.02 21.19 26.66
C ASN A 188 -14.70 21.40 25.88
N PRO A 189 -14.44 22.61 25.37
CA PRO A 189 -13.12 22.96 24.87
C PRO A 189 -12.05 22.82 25.96
N GLY A 190 -10.87 22.32 25.57
CA GLY A 190 -9.76 22.02 26.47
C GLY A 190 -9.77 20.61 27.05
N ASP A 191 -10.91 19.92 27.06
CA ASP A 191 -10.98 18.54 27.51
C ASP A 191 -10.36 17.57 26.49
N THR A 192 -9.87 16.44 26.97
CA THR A 192 -9.29 15.40 26.11
C THR A 192 -10.38 14.75 25.26
N ALA A 193 -10.14 14.68 23.96
CA ALA A 193 -11.03 14.01 23.01
C ALA A 193 -11.11 12.50 23.28
N PHE A 194 -12.28 11.92 23.05
CA PHE A 194 -12.52 10.49 23.26
C PHE A 194 -12.13 9.68 22.03
N ILE A 195 -11.54 8.53 22.28
CA ILE A 195 -11.25 7.55 21.25
C ILE A 195 -12.08 6.30 21.45
N ARG A 196 -12.44 5.65 20.34
CA ARG A 196 -13.07 4.35 20.33
C ARG A 196 -12.36 3.42 19.37
N VAL A 197 -11.95 2.28 19.90
CA VAL A 197 -11.35 1.17 19.15
C VAL A 197 -12.22 -0.06 19.41
N ALA A 198 -12.46 -0.86 18.38
CA ALA A 198 -13.20 -2.09 18.55
C ALA A 198 -12.43 -3.07 19.44
N SER A 199 -13.11 -3.66 20.43
CA SER A 199 -12.51 -4.52 21.46
C SER A 199 -11.82 -5.80 20.94
N TYR A 200 -12.03 -6.14 19.70
CA TYR A 200 -11.39 -7.30 19.08
C TYR A 200 -10.00 -7.01 18.49
N TYR A 201 -9.58 -5.75 18.41
CA TYR A 201 -8.20 -5.42 18.05
C TYR A 201 -7.32 -5.55 19.30
N PRO A 202 -6.18 -6.24 19.19
CA PRO A 202 -5.25 -6.42 20.29
C PRO A 202 -4.37 -5.17 20.50
N VAL A 203 -5.01 -4.00 20.60
CA VAL A 203 -4.32 -2.71 20.71
C VAL A 203 -4.87 -1.92 21.90
N GLN A 204 -4.02 -1.09 22.49
CA GLN A 204 -4.38 -0.11 23.50
C GLN A 204 -4.13 1.28 22.91
N MET A 205 -5.17 2.11 22.93
CA MET A 205 -5.10 3.48 22.42
C MET A 205 -5.33 4.48 23.53
N PHE A 206 -4.52 5.52 23.54
CA PHE A 206 -4.63 6.67 24.41
C PHE A 206 -4.84 7.93 23.56
N SER A 207 -5.45 8.96 24.12
CA SER A 207 -5.63 10.24 23.46
C SER A 207 -5.05 11.36 24.29
N GLU A 208 -4.23 12.19 23.69
CA GLU A 208 -3.76 13.47 24.19
C GLU A 208 -4.38 14.65 23.42
N VAL A 209 -5.18 14.33 22.41
CA VAL A 209 -5.86 15.32 21.56
C VAL A 209 -6.82 16.16 22.42
N ARG A 210 -6.75 17.47 22.26
CA ARG A 210 -7.64 18.42 22.95
C ARG A 210 -8.76 18.89 22.05
N THR A 211 -9.96 18.92 22.62
CA THR A 211 -11.12 19.48 21.93
C THR A 211 -10.99 20.98 21.82
N LEU A 212 -11.11 21.52 20.61
CA LEU A 212 -11.14 22.96 20.38
C LEU A 212 -12.58 23.48 20.37
N ALA A 213 -12.74 24.77 20.69
CA ALA A 213 -14.02 25.45 20.51
C ALA A 213 -14.37 25.50 19.02
N LYS A 214 -15.66 25.40 18.70
CA LYS A 214 -16.15 25.53 17.32
C LYS A 214 -15.75 26.89 16.74
N GLY A 215 -15.08 26.89 15.59
CA GLY A 215 -14.59 28.09 14.92
C GLY A 215 -13.30 28.66 15.51
N SER A 216 -12.60 27.93 16.39
CA SER A 216 -11.28 28.32 16.85
C SER A 216 -10.33 28.53 15.64
N PRO A 217 -9.56 29.62 15.61
CA PRO A 217 -8.54 29.82 14.59
C PRO A 217 -7.43 28.78 14.64
N ASP A 218 -7.22 28.12 15.79
CA ASP A 218 -6.21 27.09 15.96
C ASP A 218 -6.58 25.79 15.21
N ALA A 219 -7.84 25.64 14.80
CA ALA A 219 -8.28 24.45 14.06
C ALA A 219 -7.54 24.26 12.72
N GLN A 220 -7.03 25.34 12.13
CA GLN A 220 -6.22 25.28 10.89
C GLN A 220 -4.83 24.64 11.10
N TYR A 221 -4.36 24.56 12.34
CA TYR A 221 -3.07 23.93 12.72
C TYR A 221 -3.26 22.56 13.34
N CYS A 222 -4.49 22.03 13.31
CA CYS A 222 -4.78 20.73 13.89
C CYS A 222 -4.22 19.63 12.97
N GLU A 223 -3.14 19.02 13.41
CA GLU A 223 -2.54 17.86 12.78
C GLU A 223 -2.65 16.69 13.76
N LEU A 224 -3.15 15.56 13.29
CA LEU A 224 -3.29 14.37 14.11
C LEU A 224 -2.18 13.38 13.77
N ASP A 225 -1.46 12.96 14.79
CA ASP A 225 -0.44 11.93 14.65
C ASP A 225 -0.71 10.75 15.59
N VAL A 226 -0.19 9.58 15.24
CA VAL A 226 -0.25 8.38 16.05
C VAL A 226 1.15 7.96 16.43
N VAL A 227 1.45 8.05 17.72
CA VAL A 227 2.76 7.68 18.26
C VAL A 227 2.72 6.21 18.71
N PRO A 228 3.56 5.33 18.13
CA PRO A 228 3.64 3.93 18.54
C PRO A 228 4.42 3.80 19.86
N GLY A 229 3.90 2.96 20.74
CA GLY A 229 4.56 2.52 21.96
C GLY A 229 4.85 1.01 21.93
N GLU A 230 5.29 0.48 23.05
CA GLU A 230 5.52 -0.95 23.22
C GLU A 230 4.21 -1.73 23.35
N LEU A 231 4.24 -3.04 23.05
CA LEU A 231 3.14 -3.97 23.28
C LEU A 231 1.81 -3.54 22.64
N ASN A 232 1.83 -3.07 21.41
CA ASN A 232 0.64 -2.58 20.69
C ASN A 232 -0.09 -1.43 21.40
N ARG A 233 0.66 -0.58 22.10
CA ARG A 233 0.15 0.68 22.64
C ARG A 233 0.37 1.80 21.62
N PHE A 234 -0.60 2.67 21.52
CA PHE A 234 -0.53 3.83 20.62
C PHE A 234 -1.12 5.05 21.33
N THR A 235 -0.55 6.20 21.07
CA THR A 235 -1.08 7.48 21.57
C THR A 235 -1.45 8.34 20.37
N LEU A 236 -2.67 8.86 20.34
CA LEU A 236 -3.13 9.86 19.39
C LEU A 236 -2.85 11.24 19.98
N THR A 237 -2.05 12.02 19.27
CA THR A 237 -1.63 13.38 19.64
C THR A 237 -2.11 14.40 18.66
#